data_1a56416962623a44d6da00496b007c2b
#
_entry.id   1a56416962623a44d6da00496b007c2b
#
_cell.length_a   1.000
_cell.length_b   1.000
_cell.length_c   1.000
_cell.angle_alpha   90.00
_cell.angle_beta   90.00
_cell.angle_gamma   90.00
#
_symmetry.space_group_name_H-M   'P 1'
#
loop_
_entity.id
_entity.type
_entity.pdbx_description
1 polymer ?
#
loop_
_entity_poly.entity_id
_entity_poly.type
_entity_poly.pdbx_seq_one_letter_code
_entity_poly.pdbx_strand_id
1 'polypeptide(L)'
;MLLLMLVGMAHGVLANPLRVCVGDVNVWPPFTYWQGSSAQEKAESLTGSATTLVLEALKKQEIEYQLHFMPWARVQQELAQATGRCDLTWDASYRAERAEYSYFSVPLYTIQLGYFTLPENSKDLNLATDSDVLCGVNGFNYQNFALPREPSLTLNSVQQALNMLQKERCDWFVSEIEPIYGGVMLGLYQLDRPIQHHFLGKTKEYHVQVRRSLPNAMPLLNGLNEHILQAQSSGHAQAVFDRFLSITQTE
;
A
#
# COMPACT_ATOMS: atom_id res chain seq x y z
N MET A 1 -9.89 -53.52 36.25
CA MET A 1 -9.45 -53.38 34.85
C MET A 1 -9.56 -51.87 34.50
N LEU A 2 -8.42 -51.16 34.62
CA LEU A 2 -8.35 -49.69 34.52
C LEU A 2 -7.95 -49.35 33.09
N LEU A 3 -8.86 -48.74 32.32
CA LEU A 3 -8.66 -48.35 30.92
C LEU A 3 -7.98 -46.98 30.93
N LEU A 4 -6.65 -46.91 30.67
CA LEU A 4 -5.94 -45.66 30.42
C LEU A 4 -6.33 -45.12 29.04
N MET A 5 -7.09 -44.03 28.99
CA MET A 5 -7.24 -43.24 27.75
C MET A 5 -5.96 -42.44 27.51
N LEU A 6 -5.21 -42.84 26.52
CA LEU A 6 -4.13 -42.01 25.94
C LEU A 6 -4.78 -40.86 25.16
N VAL A 7 -4.75 -39.65 25.71
CA VAL A 7 -5.01 -38.42 24.98
C VAL A 7 -3.80 -38.15 24.10
N GLY A 8 -3.90 -38.48 22.84
CA GLY A 8 -2.92 -38.11 21.85
C GLY A 8 -2.90 -36.58 21.66
N MET A 9 -1.85 -35.92 22.14
CA MET A 9 -1.54 -34.55 21.77
C MET A 9 -1.19 -34.53 20.29
N ALA A 10 -2.12 -34.08 19.46
CA ALA A 10 -1.85 -33.73 18.08
C ALA A 10 -0.86 -32.56 18.11
N HIS A 11 0.42 -32.84 17.91
CA HIS A 11 1.42 -31.82 17.63
C HIS A 11 1.01 -31.19 16.29
N GLY A 12 0.48 -29.98 16.34
CA GLY A 12 0.21 -29.17 15.17
C GLY A 12 1.50 -29.08 14.33
N VAL A 13 1.44 -29.50 13.09
CA VAL A 13 2.47 -29.24 12.10
C VAL A 13 2.70 -27.73 12.13
N LEU A 14 3.90 -27.27 12.51
CA LEU A 14 4.31 -25.87 12.42
C LEU A 14 4.14 -25.47 10.95
N ALA A 15 3.02 -24.85 10.63
CA ALA A 15 2.85 -24.22 9.33
C ALA A 15 3.94 -23.14 9.24
N ASN A 16 4.63 -23.06 8.10
CA ASN A 16 5.58 -21.98 7.87
C ASN A 16 4.86 -20.64 8.06
N PRO A 17 5.51 -19.65 8.71
CA PRO A 17 4.90 -18.35 8.89
C PRO A 17 4.49 -17.74 7.56
N LEU A 18 3.36 -17.03 7.54
CA LEU A 18 2.87 -16.32 6.37
C LEU A 18 3.88 -15.27 5.91
N ARG A 19 4.29 -15.29 4.66
CA ARG A 19 5.26 -14.33 4.11
C ARG A 19 4.54 -13.08 3.66
N VAL A 20 4.61 -12.05 4.47
CA VAL A 20 3.93 -10.76 4.26
C VAL A 20 4.92 -9.77 3.65
N CYS A 21 4.62 -9.29 2.45
CA CYS A 21 5.49 -8.36 1.74
C CYS A 21 4.98 -6.92 1.84
N VAL A 22 5.91 -6.00 2.10
CA VAL A 22 5.65 -4.56 2.16
C VAL A 22 6.56 -3.87 1.15
N GLY A 23 6.03 -2.88 0.43
CA GLY A 23 6.83 -2.05 -0.48
C GLY A 23 7.88 -1.26 0.32
N ASP A 24 9.17 -1.25 -0.09
CA ASP A 24 10.26 -0.71 0.72
C ASP A 24 10.89 0.57 0.18
N VAL A 25 10.42 1.04 -0.97
CA VAL A 25 10.96 2.26 -1.62
C VAL A 25 10.12 3.49 -1.29
N ASN A 26 8.82 3.29 -1.10
CA ASN A 26 7.87 4.36 -0.84
C ASN A 26 7.13 4.09 0.47
N VAL A 27 7.20 5.04 1.38
CA VAL A 27 6.28 5.10 2.51
C VAL A 27 4.90 5.57 2.00
N TRP A 28 3.83 5.15 2.69
CA TRP A 28 2.45 5.40 2.25
C TRP A 28 1.58 5.93 3.40
N PRO A 29 2.00 7.01 4.11
CA PRO A 29 1.24 7.55 5.23
C PRO A 29 -0.07 8.23 4.75
N PRO A 30 -1.12 8.19 5.55
CA PRO A 30 -1.21 7.65 6.91
C PRO A 30 -1.48 6.14 6.96
N PHE A 31 -1.45 5.44 5.82
CA PHE A 31 -1.88 4.03 5.69
C PHE A 31 -0.79 3.04 6.11
N THR A 32 0.41 3.16 5.55
CA THR A 32 1.55 2.27 5.81
C THR A 32 2.85 3.04 5.69
N TYR A 33 3.62 3.08 6.77
CA TYR A 33 4.93 3.72 6.77
C TYR A 33 5.82 3.15 7.87
N TRP A 34 7.11 3.44 7.78
CA TRP A 34 8.15 2.97 8.67
C TRP A 34 9.29 3.98 8.71
N GLN A 35 10.24 3.76 9.63
CA GLN A 35 11.51 4.48 9.74
C GLN A 35 12.67 3.50 9.65
N GLY A 36 13.88 4.03 9.43
CA GLY A 36 15.09 3.24 9.33
C GLY A 36 15.38 2.71 7.94
N SER A 37 16.52 2.08 7.79
CA SER A 37 17.06 1.60 6.51
C SER A 37 17.17 0.09 6.41
N SER A 38 17.42 -0.60 7.53
CA SER A 38 17.48 -2.05 7.58
C SER A 38 16.08 -2.68 7.62
N ALA A 39 15.97 -3.94 7.19
CA ALA A 39 14.71 -4.68 7.26
C ALA A 39 14.19 -4.81 8.70
N GLN A 40 15.09 -4.92 9.67
CA GLN A 40 14.73 -5.01 11.09
C GLN A 40 14.15 -3.68 11.59
N GLU A 41 14.82 -2.54 11.36
CA GLU A 41 14.31 -1.22 11.75
C GLU A 41 12.96 -0.91 11.12
N LYS A 42 12.79 -1.25 9.83
CA LYS A 42 11.51 -1.11 9.13
C LYS A 42 10.42 -1.96 9.79
N ALA A 43 10.72 -3.21 10.14
CA ALA A 43 9.75 -4.11 10.77
C ALA A 43 9.34 -3.64 12.18
N GLU A 44 10.29 -3.15 12.97
CA GLU A 44 10.07 -2.64 14.32
C GLU A 44 9.27 -1.34 14.35
N SER A 45 9.42 -0.50 13.30
CA SER A 45 8.76 0.80 13.16
C SER A 45 7.54 0.80 12.25
N LEU A 46 7.21 -0.35 11.62
CA LEU A 46 6.09 -0.45 10.67
C LEU A 46 4.76 -0.09 11.33
N THR A 47 4.08 0.91 10.79
CA THR A 47 2.87 1.48 11.37
C THR A 47 1.95 2.07 10.28
N GLY A 48 0.82 2.64 10.67
CA GLY A 48 -0.18 3.25 9.81
C GLY A 48 -1.56 2.60 9.97
N SER A 49 -2.59 3.25 9.44
CA SER A 49 -3.97 2.79 9.62
C SER A 49 -4.25 1.45 8.93
N ALA A 50 -3.80 1.28 7.69
CA ALA A 50 -3.94 0.02 6.96
C ALA A 50 -3.11 -1.10 7.62
N THR A 51 -1.86 -0.80 7.97
CA THR A 51 -0.98 -1.72 8.72
C THR A 51 -1.66 -2.21 9.99
N THR A 52 -2.21 -1.30 10.81
CA THR A 52 -2.89 -1.65 12.06
C THR A 52 -4.02 -2.64 11.81
N LEU A 53 -4.94 -2.34 10.89
CA LEU A 53 -6.10 -3.20 10.61
C LEU A 53 -5.71 -4.57 10.06
N VAL A 54 -4.70 -4.64 9.19
CA VAL A 54 -4.23 -5.92 8.63
C VAL A 54 -3.55 -6.77 9.69
N LEU A 55 -2.67 -6.18 10.51
CA LEU A 55 -1.98 -6.93 11.56
C LEU A 55 -2.93 -7.36 12.69
N GLU A 56 -3.93 -6.56 13.04
CA GLU A 56 -5.01 -6.96 13.95
C GLU A 56 -5.80 -8.16 13.40
N ALA A 57 -6.11 -8.16 12.08
CA ALA A 57 -6.81 -9.27 11.44
C ALA A 57 -5.98 -10.58 11.46
N LEU A 58 -4.67 -10.50 11.19
CA LEU A 58 -3.78 -11.66 11.27
C LEU A 58 -3.67 -12.17 12.73
N LYS A 59 -3.51 -11.26 13.68
CA LYS A 59 -3.47 -11.61 15.12
C LYS A 59 -4.76 -12.28 15.58
N LYS A 60 -5.92 -11.77 15.19
CA LYS A 60 -7.24 -12.36 15.55
C LYS A 60 -7.40 -13.78 15.00
N GLN A 61 -6.78 -14.08 13.87
CA GLN A 61 -6.75 -15.40 13.25
C GLN A 61 -5.60 -16.30 13.77
N GLU A 62 -4.81 -15.83 14.74
CA GLU A 62 -3.64 -16.52 15.30
C GLU A 62 -2.61 -16.93 14.21
N ILE A 63 -2.48 -16.10 13.15
CA ILE A 63 -1.57 -16.35 12.05
C ILE A 63 -0.20 -15.75 12.36
N GLU A 64 0.80 -16.62 12.45
CA GLU A 64 2.21 -16.20 12.49
C GLU A 64 2.65 -15.72 11.10
N TYR A 65 3.40 -14.62 11.07
CA TYR A 65 3.88 -14.03 9.81
C TYR A 65 5.31 -13.53 9.93
N GLN A 66 5.95 -13.40 8.77
CA GLN A 66 7.26 -12.80 8.60
C GLN A 66 7.18 -11.66 7.58
N LEU A 67 7.69 -10.48 7.96
CA LEU A 67 7.74 -9.30 7.09
C LEU A 67 8.93 -9.36 6.13
N HIS A 68 8.66 -9.07 4.87
CA HIS A 68 9.66 -8.93 3.81
C HIS A 68 9.50 -7.58 3.12
N PHE A 69 10.56 -6.78 3.12
CA PHE A 69 10.57 -5.46 2.49
C PHE A 69 11.27 -5.54 1.13
N MET A 70 10.61 -5.03 0.08
CA MET A 70 11.15 -5.01 -1.28
C MET A 70 10.44 -3.98 -2.15
N PRO A 71 11.04 -3.53 -3.28
CA PRO A 71 10.36 -2.60 -4.19
C PRO A 71 8.99 -3.10 -4.63
N TRP A 72 8.00 -2.21 -4.71
CA TRP A 72 6.59 -2.59 -4.99
C TRP A 72 6.43 -3.45 -6.25
N ALA A 73 7.12 -3.10 -7.33
CA ALA A 73 7.10 -3.91 -8.55
C ALA A 73 7.59 -5.36 -8.28
N ARG A 74 8.56 -5.53 -7.36
CA ARG A 74 9.05 -6.85 -6.97
C ARG A 74 8.03 -7.60 -6.12
N VAL A 75 7.30 -6.92 -5.21
CA VAL A 75 6.20 -7.53 -4.46
C VAL A 75 5.19 -8.18 -5.41
N GLN A 76 4.77 -7.44 -6.46
CA GLN A 76 3.82 -7.96 -7.44
C GLN A 76 4.37 -9.15 -8.24
N GLN A 77 5.65 -9.12 -8.61
CA GLN A 77 6.31 -10.25 -9.28
C GLN A 77 6.37 -11.49 -8.38
N GLU A 78 6.69 -11.33 -7.10
CA GLU A 78 6.75 -12.45 -6.15
C GLU A 78 5.37 -13.05 -5.86
N LEU A 79 4.31 -12.25 -5.84
CA LEU A 79 2.92 -12.73 -5.73
C LEU A 79 2.48 -13.51 -6.98
N ALA A 80 2.94 -13.10 -8.16
CA ALA A 80 2.58 -13.75 -9.43
C ALA A 80 3.26 -15.14 -9.60
N GLN A 81 4.37 -15.40 -8.92
CA GLN A 81 5.08 -16.66 -9.01
C GLN A 81 4.53 -17.69 -8.02
N ALA A 82 4.27 -18.92 -8.48
CA ALA A 82 3.78 -20.00 -7.61
C ALA A 82 4.72 -20.32 -6.43
N THR A 83 6.04 -20.18 -6.65
CA THR A 83 7.09 -20.36 -5.64
C THR A 83 7.64 -19.05 -5.12
N GLY A 84 6.94 -17.93 -5.37
CA GLY A 84 7.36 -16.59 -4.95
C GLY A 84 7.43 -16.45 -3.44
N ARG A 85 8.16 -15.43 -2.98
CA ARG A 85 8.44 -15.17 -1.56
C ARG A 85 7.36 -14.38 -0.84
N CYS A 86 6.28 -13.98 -1.53
CA CYS A 86 5.17 -13.24 -0.98
C CYS A 86 3.89 -14.08 -1.00
N ASP A 87 3.20 -14.14 0.12
CA ASP A 87 1.89 -14.76 0.25
C ASP A 87 0.78 -13.72 0.36
N LEU A 88 1.09 -12.59 1.00
CA LEU A 88 0.17 -11.50 1.28
C LEU A 88 0.89 -10.15 1.15
N THR A 89 0.15 -9.15 0.71
CA THR A 89 0.49 -7.73 0.79
C THR A 89 -0.78 -6.90 1.00
N TRP A 90 -0.63 -5.63 1.30
CA TRP A 90 -1.73 -4.65 1.30
C TRP A 90 -1.31 -3.38 0.56
N ASP A 91 -2.11 -2.31 0.63
CA ASP A 91 -1.98 -1.11 -0.20
C ASP A 91 -2.03 -1.43 -1.70
N ALA A 92 -2.81 -2.43 -2.08
CA ALA A 92 -2.94 -2.89 -3.45
C ALA A 92 -4.26 -2.41 -4.07
N SER A 93 -4.18 -1.58 -5.11
CA SER A 93 -5.35 -1.28 -5.94
C SER A 93 -5.65 -2.44 -6.89
N TYR A 94 -6.94 -2.64 -7.17
CA TYR A 94 -7.38 -3.67 -8.11
C TYR A 94 -6.85 -3.39 -9.53
N ARG A 95 -6.37 -4.46 -10.18
CA ARG A 95 -6.09 -4.53 -11.62
C ARG A 95 -6.44 -5.95 -12.09
N ALA A 96 -6.99 -6.06 -13.30
CA ALA A 96 -7.35 -7.37 -13.87
C ALA A 96 -6.15 -8.33 -13.92
N GLU A 97 -4.98 -7.84 -14.31
CA GLU A 97 -3.75 -8.64 -14.37
C GLU A 97 -3.29 -9.12 -12.99
N ARG A 98 -3.49 -8.32 -11.95
CA ARG A 98 -3.20 -8.73 -10.56
C ARG A 98 -4.20 -9.78 -10.06
N ALA A 99 -5.45 -9.71 -10.52
CA ALA A 99 -6.48 -10.67 -10.17
C ALA A 99 -6.25 -12.07 -10.78
N GLU A 100 -5.38 -12.19 -11.77
CA GLU A 100 -5.00 -13.51 -12.32
C GLU A 100 -4.21 -14.35 -11.30
N TYR A 101 -3.36 -13.73 -10.48
CA TYR A 101 -2.49 -14.40 -9.52
C TYR A 101 -2.81 -14.16 -8.05
N SER A 102 -3.74 -13.24 -7.74
CA SER A 102 -4.13 -12.91 -6.36
C SER A 102 -5.63 -12.77 -6.20
N TYR A 103 -6.09 -13.00 -4.97
CA TYR A 103 -7.40 -12.58 -4.49
C TYR A 103 -7.27 -11.22 -3.81
N PHE A 104 -8.32 -10.41 -3.89
CA PHE A 104 -8.42 -9.11 -3.23
C PHE A 104 -9.45 -9.17 -2.10
N SER A 105 -9.16 -8.53 -0.99
CA SER A 105 -10.12 -8.33 0.10
C SER A 105 -11.24 -7.37 -0.30
N VAL A 106 -12.23 -7.19 0.56
CA VAL A 106 -13.06 -5.98 0.55
C VAL A 106 -12.16 -4.74 0.67
N PRO A 107 -12.61 -3.54 0.25
CA PRO A 107 -11.83 -2.33 0.38
C PRO A 107 -11.36 -2.09 1.82
N LEU A 108 -10.06 -1.87 1.99
CA LEU A 108 -9.43 -1.54 3.26
C LEU A 108 -9.56 -0.04 3.54
N TYR A 109 -9.35 0.78 2.51
CA TYR A 109 -9.53 2.24 2.50
C TYR A 109 -9.70 2.75 1.07
N THR A 110 -10.12 4.01 0.96
CA THR A 110 -10.27 4.75 -0.29
C THR A 110 -9.41 6.00 -0.24
N ILE A 111 -8.81 6.39 -1.37
CA ILE A 111 -7.85 7.48 -1.48
C ILE A 111 -8.18 8.39 -2.66
N GLN A 112 -7.84 9.67 -2.56
CA GLN A 112 -8.06 10.67 -3.62
C GLN A 112 -6.96 10.59 -4.67
N LEU A 113 -7.37 10.71 -5.95
CA LEU A 113 -6.46 10.72 -7.09
C LEU A 113 -6.21 12.15 -7.56
N GLY A 114 -4.95 12.46 -7.83
CA GLY A 114 -4.58 13.79 -8.25
C GLY A 114 -3.28 13.84 -9.05
N TYR A 115 -2.85 15.05 -9.29
CA TYR A 115 -1.51 15.34 -9.76
C TYR A 115 -0.95 16.55 -9.02
N PHE A 116 0.34 16.64 -8.99
CA PHE A 116 1.09 17.70 -8.30
C PHE A 116 1.83 18.57 -9.31
N THR A 117 1.88 19.87 -9.01
CA THR A 117 2.63 20.88 -9.76
C THR A 117 3.43 21.75 -8.81
N LEU A 118 4.34 22.53 -9.36
CA LEU A 118 4.84 23.72 -8.68
C LEU A 118 3.77 24.83 -8.77
N PRO A 119 3.68 25.73 -7.76
CA PRO A 119 2.66 26.78 -7.73
C PRO A 119 2.66 27.72 -8.97
N GLU A 120 3.82 27.93 -9.56
CA GLU A 120 3.99 28.76 -10.76
C GLU A 120 3.66 28.03 -12.08
N ASN A 121 3.45 26.72 -12.07
CA ASN A 121 3.06 25.98 -13.26
C ASN A 121 1.56 26.19 -13.54
N SER A 122 1.26 26.93 -14.59
CA SER A 122 -0.12 27.24 -15.04
C SER A 122 -0.60 26.31 -16.18
N LYS A 123 0.17 25.29 -16.55
CA LYS A 123 -0.20 24.36 -17.63
C LYS A 123 -1.41 23.50 -17.22
N ASP A 124 -2.37 23.38 -18.12
CA ASP A 124 -3.49 22.43 -17.96
C ASP A 124 -3.08 21.02 -18.42
N LEU A 125 -3.19 20.05 -17.52
CA LEU A 125 -2.89 18.65 -17.83
C LEU A 125 -3.71 18.10 -19.02
N ASN A 126 -4.96 18.57 -19.17
CA ASN A 126 -5.82 18.13 -20.27
C ASN A 126 -5.38 18.66 -21.64
N LEU A 127 -4.56 19.70 -21.66
CA LEU A 127 -3.97 20.30 -22.85
C LEU A 127 -2.50 19.88 -23.05
N ALA A 128 -2.04 18.86 -22.32
CA ALA A 128 -0.67 18.39 -22.39
C ALA A 128 -0.27 17.95 -23.81
N THR A 129 0.88 18.41 -24.26
CA THR A 129 1.48 18.09 -25.56
C THR A 129 2.60 17.05 -25.42
N ASP A 130 3.12 16.54 -26.54
CA ASP A 130 4.22 15.56 -26.52
C ASP A 130 5.53 16.10 -25.93
N SER A 131 5.70 17.42 -25.89
CA SER A 131 6.85 18.07 -25.27
C SER A 131 6.74 18.18 -23.75
N ASP A 132 5.57 18.01 -23.18
CA ASP A 132 5.32 18.10 -21.74
C ASP A 132 5.62 16.78 -21.06
N VAL A 133 6.15 16.83 -19.82
CA VAL A 133 6.60 15.65 -19.08
C VAL A 133 5.62 15.34 -17.95
N LEU A 134 4.89 14.23 -18.10
CA LEU A 134 4.05 13.66 -17.06
C LEU A 134 4.82 12.56 -16.34
N CYS A 135 5.12 12.79 -15.06
CA CYS A 135 5.88 11.85 -14.22
C CYS A 135 4.98 10.94 -13.42
N GLY A 136 5.42 9.69 -13.27
CA GLY A 136 4.81 8.67 -12.43
C GLY A 136 5.85 7.82 -11.72
N VAL A 137 5.41 6.80 -10.98
CA VAL A 137 6.27 5.84 -10.25
C VAL A 137 6.07 4.44 -10.82
N ASN A 138 7.17 3.73 -11.03
CA ASN A 138 7.16 2.35 -11.53
C ASN A 138 6.31 1.41 -10.67
N GLY A 139 5.46 0.61 -11.32
CA GLY A 139 4.59 -0.36 -10.66
C GLY A 139 3.31 0.22 -10.05
N PHE A 140 3.11 1.55 -10.09
CA PHE A 140 1.86 2.17 -9.66
C PHE A 140 0.75 1.90 -10.69
N ASN A 141 -0.49 1.97 -10.25
CA ASN A 141 -1.65 1.75 -11.10
C ASN A 141 -2.29 3.08 -11.49
N TYR A 142 -2.12 3.50 -12.74
CA TYR A 142 -2.66 4.75 -13.28
C TYR A 142 -4.01 4.60 -13.98
N GLN A 143 -4.53 3.38 -14.17
CA GLN A 143 -5.76 3.12 -14.92
C GLN A 143 -6.97 3.92 -14.42
N ASN A 144 -7.07 4.11 -13.10
CA ASN A 144 -8.23 4.78 -12.49
C ASN A 144 -8.11 6.31 -12.46
N PHE A 145 -6.97 6.86 -12.86
CA PHE A 145 -6.76 8.32 -12.87
C PHE A 145 -7.52 9.01 -14.00
N ALA A 146 -7.84 8.30 -15.08
CA ALA A 146 -8.41 8.85 -16.31
C ALA A 146 -7.58 10.01 -16.87
N LEU A 147 -6.28 9.80 -16.92
CA LEU A 147 -5.32 10.75 -17.48
C LEU A 147 -5.53 10.88 -18.99
N PRO A 148 -5.20 12.04 -19.57
CA PRO A 148 -5.25 12.22 -21.04
C PRO A 148 -4.22 11.33 -21.75
N ARG A 149 -3.16 10.93 -21.04
CA ARG A 149 -2.13 9.98 -21.49
C ARG A 149 -1.44 9.32 -20.30
N GLU A 150 -0.80 8.18 -20.52
CA GLU A 150 0.04 7.54 -19.50
C GLU A 150 1.26 8.42 -19.15
N PRO A 151 1.82 8.27 -17.93
CA PRO A 151 3.07 8.95 -17.57
C PRO A 151 4.16 8.70 -18.60
N SER A 152 4.72 9.78 -19.14
CA SER A 152 5.79 9.73 -20.16
C SER A 152 7.16 9.43 -19.54
N LEU A 153 7.31 9.66 -18.22
CA LEU A 153 8.50 9.35 -17.44
C LEU A 153 8.11 8.66 -16.14
N THR A 154 8.60 7.45 -15.91
CA THR A 154 8.40 6.72 -14.67
C THR A 154 9.69 6.63 -13.86
N LEU A 155 9.60 6.96 -12.58
CA LEU A 155 10.71 7.00 -11.63
C LEU A 155 10.64 5.78 -10.69
N ASN A 156 11.73 5.46 -10.03
CA ASN A 156 11.78 4.31 -9.12
C ASN A 156 11.16 4.61 -7.74
N SER A 157 10.99 5.88 -7.37
CA SER A 157 10.40 6.27 -6.10
C SER A 157 9.62 7.58 -6.20
N VAL A 158 8.70 7.78 -5.24
CA VAL A 158 7.99 9.04 -5.01
C VAL A 158 8.98 10.20 -4.80
N GLN A 159 10.00 9.99 -3.95
CA GLN A 159 11.00 11.04 -3.70
C GLN A 159 11.73 11.47 -4.98
N GLN A 160 12.05 10.52 -5.87
CA GLN A 160 12.64 10.86 -7.17
C GLN A 160 11.67 11.65 -8.03
N ALA A 161 10.38 11.30 -8.05
CA ALA A 161 9.36 12.04 -8.80
C ALA A 161 9.19 13.47 -8.26
N LEU A 162 9.13 13.65 -6.94
CA LEU A 162 9.12 14.95 -6.28
C LEU A 162 10.36 15.78 -6.64
N ASN A 163 11.56 15.18 -6.59
CA ASN A 163 12.80 15.85 -6.97
C ASN A 163 12.83 16.30 -8.45
N MET A 164 12.24 15.48 -9.34
CA MET A 164 12.14 15.82 -10.76
C MET A 164 11.14 16.96 -10.98
N LEU A 165 10.00 16.95 -10.26
CA LEU A 165 9.03 18.04 -10.27
C LEU A 165 9.66 19.35 -9.81
N GLN A 166 10.38 19.35 -8.67
CA GLN A 166 11.02 20.56 -8.11
C GLN A 166 12.14 21.11 -8.97
N LYS A 167 12.79 20.28 -9.80
CA LYS A 167 13.79 20.67 -10.79
C LYS A 167 13.19 21.04 -12.16
N GLU A 168 11.85 21.14 -12.23
CA GLU A 168 11.12 21.47 -13.47
C GLU A 168 11.41 20.50 -14.63
N ARG A 169 11.77 19.24 -14.28
CA ARG A 169 11.98 18.16 -15.25
C ARG A 169 10.72 17.31 -15.45
N CYS A 170 9.70 17.53 -14.61
CA CYS A 170 8.33 17.09 -14.77
C CYS A 170 7.44 18.32 -14.73
N ASP A 171 6.49 18.43 -15.64
CA ASP A 171 5.45 19.44 -15.57
C ASP A 171 4.39 19.04 -14.55
N TRP A 172 4.08 17.75 -14.46
CA TRP A 172 3.14 17.15 -13.51
C TRP A 172 3.72 15.86 -12.92
N PHE A 173 3.42 15.62 -11.67
CA PHE A 173 3.63 14.34 -11.01
C PHE A 173 2.27 13.76 -10.62
N VAL A 174 1.88 12.63 -11.22
CA VAL A 174 0.60 11.96 -10.94
C VAL A 174 0.78 10.99 -9.78
N SER A 175 -0.06 11.15 -8.76
CA SER A 175 -0.07 10.26 -7.58
C SER A 175 -1.38 10.39 -6.81
N GLU A 176 -1.58 9.51 -5.85
CA GLU A 176 -2.54 9.64 -4.77
C GLU A 176 -2.14 10.80 -3.85
N ILE A 177 -3.14 11.56 -3.37
CA ILE A 177 -2.88 12.86 -2.70
C ILE A 177 -2.40 12.67 -1.27
N GLU A 178 -3.09 11.85 -0.47
CA GLU A 178 -2.85 11.71 0.96
C GLU A 178 -1.44 11.21 1.30
N PRO A 179 -0.87 10.20 0.60
CA PRO A 179 0.48 9.71 0.92
C PRO A 179 1.59 10.72 0.65
N ILE A 180 1.40 11.61 -0.32
CA ILE A 180 2.40 12.64 -0.62
C ILE A 180 2.45 13.64 0.53
N TYR A 181 1.30 14.22 0.91
CA TYR A 181 1.27 15.17 2.02
C TYR A 181 1.60 14.52 3.37
N GLY A 182 1.07 13.33 3.64
CA GLY A 182 1.41 12.59 4.84
C GLY A 182 2.92 12.33 4.95
N GLY A 183 3.57 11.97 3.83
CA GLY A 183 5.01 11.75 3.79
C GLY A 183 5.82 13.03 4.01
N VAL A 184 5.38 14.16 3.44
CA VAL A 184 6.01 15.47 3.66
C VAL A 184 5.84 15.91 5.12
N MET A 185 4.63 15.84 5.68
CA MET A 185 4.34 16.25 7.05
C MET A 185 5.12 15.45 8.11
N LEU A 186 5.33 14.15 7.85
CA LEU A 186 6.13 13.29 8.72
C LEU A 186 7.66 13.38 8.46
N GLY A 187 8.10 14.26 7.55
CA GLY A 187 9.51 14.38 7.17
C GLY A 187 10.08 13.16 6.44
N LEU A 188 9.21 12.27 5.94
CA LEU A 188 9.58 11.06 5.21
C LEU A 188 9.82 11.33 3.72
N TYR A 189 9.22 12.40 3.20
CA TYR A 189 9.51 13.00 1.89
C TYR A 189 10.05 14.41 2.07
N GLN A 190 11.08 14.76 1.30
CA GLN A 190 11.75 16.05 1.36
C GLN A 190 11.31 16.93 0.20
N LEU A 191 10.98 18.18 0.50
CA LEU A 191 10.67 19.21 -0.50
C LEU A 191 11.55 20.43 -0.27
N ASP A 192 12.23 20.91 -1.34
CA ASP A 192 12.99 22.17 -1.33
C ASP A 192 12.06 23.37 -1.59
N ARG A 193 10.94 23.13 -2.28
CA ARG A 193 9.95 24.15 -2.71
C ARG A 193 8.53 23.61 -2.44
N PRO A 194 7.55 24.50 -2.18
CA PRO A 194 6.16 24.10 -2.08
C PRO A 194 5.65 23.41 -3.34
N ILE A 195 4.74 22.46 -3.17
CA ILE A 195 3.97 21.87 -4.26
C ILE A 195 2.49 22.12 -4.02
N GLN A 196 1.70 22.12 -5.09
CA GLN A 196 0.24 22.13 -5.00
C GLN A 196 -0.33 20.90 -5.67
N HIS A 197 -1.47 20.41 -5.18
CA HIS A 197 -2.18 19.31 -5.80
C HIS A 197 -3.41 19.80 -6.56
N HIS A 198 -3.81 18.99 -7.53
CA HIS A 198 -5.05 19.16 -8.28
C HIS A 198 -5.83 17.83 -8.19
N PHE A 199 -7.00 17.88 -7.55
CA PHE A 199 -7.86 16.72 -7.42
C PHE A 199 -8.53 16.39 -8.74
N LEU A 200 -8.47 15.14 -9.18
CA LEU A 200 -9.06 14.67 -10.44
C LEU A 200 -10.57 14.33 -10.33
N GLY A 201 -11.19 14.60 -9.17
CA GLY A 201 -12.60 14.23 -8.93
C GLY A 201 -12.82 12.72 -8.84
N LYS A 202 -11.77 11.95 -8.57
CA LYS A 202 -11.79 10.48 -8.54
C LYS A 202 -11.12 9.95 -7.29
N THR A 203 -11.60 8.79 -6.86
CA THR A 203 -11.01 8.02 -5.76
C THR A 203 -10.64 6.62 -6.23
N LYS A 204 -9.84 5.94 -5.46
CA LYS A 204 -9.40 4.57 -5.71
C LYS A 204 -9.40 3.76 -4.44
N GLU A 205 -9.91 2.54 -4.52
CA GLU A 205 -9.94 1.59 -3.41
C GLU A 205 -8.64 0.81 -3.32
N TYR A 206 -8.22 0.55 -2.09
CA TYR A 206 -7.06 -0.24 -1.75
C TYR A 206 -7.45 -1.44 -0.90
N HIS A 207 -6.77 -2.55 -1.13
CA HIS A 207 -7.13 -3.87 -0.66
C HIS A 207 -5.93 -4.59 -0.05
N VAL A 208 -6.20 -5.62 0.73
CA VAL A 208 -5.26 -6.71 0.97
C VAL A 208 -5.27 -7.64 -0.24
N GLN A 209 -4.10 -8.09 -0.65
CA GLN A 209 -3.89 -8.99 -1.78
C GLN A 209 -3.29 -10.30 -1.27
N VAL A 210 -3.95 -11.43 -1.54
CA VAL A 210 -3.52 -12.77 -1.12
C VAL A 210 -3.22 -13.60 -2.35
N ARG A 211 -2.03 -14.21 -2.41
CA ARG A 211 -1.62 -15.05 -3.53
C ARG A 211 -2.57 -16.23 -3.73
N ARG A 212 -3.05 -16.46 -4.96
CA ARG A 212 -4.01 -17.54 -5.27
C ARG A 212 -3.46 -18.93 -5.02
N SER A 213 -2.17 -19.16 -5.28
CA SER A 213 -1.51 -20.46 -5.10
C SER A 213 -1.17 -20.79 -3.64
N LEU A 214 -1.44 -19.90 -2.70
CA LEU A 214 -1.25 -20.16 -1.27
C LEU A 214 -2.25 -21.24 -0.81
N PRO A 215 -1.80 -22.32 -0.17
CA PRO A 215 -2.70 -23.23 0.54
C PRO A 215 -3.56 -22.42 1.55
N ASN A 216 -4.86 -22.67 1.58
CA ASN A 216 -5.81 -21.94 2.43
C ASN A 216 -5.94 -20.42 2.14
N ALA A 217 -5.64 -19.96 0.92
CA ALA A 217 -5.80 -18.55 0.53
C ALA A 217 -7.23 -18.02 0.80
N MET A 218 -8.27 -18.79 0.49
CA MET A 218 -9.66 -18.37 0.70
C MET A 218 -10.07 -18.29 2.18
N PRO A 219 -9.77 -19.26 3.05
CA PRO A 219 -9.97 -19.11 4.49
C PRO A 219 -9.28 -17.89 5.07
N LEU A 220 -8.01 -17.64 4.72
CA LEU A 220 -7.26 -16.43 5.14
C LEU A 220 -7.98 -15.16 4.67
N LEU A 221 -8.36 -15.09 3.39
CA LEU A 221 -9.04 -13.92 2.83
C LEU A 221 -10.39 -13.67 3.51
N ASN A 222 -11.17 -14.72 3.79
CA ASN A 222 -12.45 -14.59 4.46
C ASN A 222 -12.29 -14.03 5.87
N GLY A 223 -11.30 -14.49 6.63
CA GLY A 223 -11.00 -13.94 7.96
C GLY A 223 -10.54 -12.48 7.91
N LEU A 224 -9.75 -12.10 6.90
CA LEU A 224 -9.38 -10.70 6.66
C LEU A 224 -10.62 -9.84 6.35
N ASN A 225 -11.48 -10.31 5.45
CA ASN A 225 -12.71 -9.61 5.07
C ASN A 225 -13.66 -9.43 6.27
N GLU A 226 -13.84 -10.48 7.07
CA GLU A 226 -14.69 -10.41 8.27
C GLU A 226 -14.17 -9.35 9.24
N HIS A 227 -12.85 -9.31 9.50
CA HIS A 227 -12.25 -8.31 10.39
C HIS A 227 -12.41 -6.90 9.83
N ILE A 228 -12.10 -6.68 8.55
CA ILE A 228 -12.21 -5.37 7.90
C ILE A 228 -13.65 -4.86 7.96
N LEU A 229 -14.63 -5.68 7.59
CA LEU A 229 -16.05 -5.31 7.63
C LEU A 229 -16.54 -5.03 9.06
N GLN A 230 -16.09 -5.82 10.03
CA GLN A 230 -16.39 -5.59 11.45
C GLN A 230 -15.79 -4.27 11.93
N ALA A 231 -14.53 -3.98 11.59
CA ALA A 231 -13.88 -2.73 11.95
C ALA A 231 -14.57 -1.51 11.31
N GLN A 232 -15.03 -1.63 10.06
CA GLN A 232 -15.76 -0.58 9.36
C GLN A 232 -17.14 -0.35 10.01
N SER A 233 -17.90 -1.41 10.25
CA SER A 233 -19.26 -1.32 10.80
C SER A 233 -19.31 -0.84 12.26
N SER A 234 -18.27 -1.14 13.05
CA SER A 234 -18.17 -0.70 14.45
C SER A 234 -17.61 0.71 14.63
N GLY A 235 -17.13 1.36 13.56
CA GLY A 235 -16.42 2.63 13.61
C GLY A 235 -14.94 2.49 14.03
N HIS A 236 -14.43 1.29 14.31
CA HIS A 236 -13.03 1.07 14.69
C HIS A 236 -12.08 1.47 13.56
N ALA A 237 -12.39 1.11 12.31
CA ALA A 237 -11.57 1.50 11.17
C ALA A 237 -11.44 3.02 11.04
N GLN A 238 -12.53 3.77 11.24
CA GLN A 238 -12.50 5.23 11.23
C GLN A 238 -11.67 5.78 12.37
N ALA A 239 -11.84 5.27 13.60
CA ALA A 239 -11.05 5.71 14.75
C ALA A 239 -9.54 5.44 14.58
N VAL A 240 -9.17 4.30 13.99
CA VAL A 240 -7.78 3.99 13.63
C VAL A 240 -7.28 4.99 12.59
N PHE A 241 -8.03 5.25 11.54
CA PHE A 241 -7.65 6.20 10.48
C PHE A 241 -7.47 7.62 11.03
N ASP A 242 -8.44 8.12 11.83
CA ASP A 242 -8.41 9.47 12.40
C ASP A 242 -7.19 9.69 13.32
N ARG A 243 -6.79 8.65 14.07
CA ARG A 243 -5.58 8.71 14.90
C ARG A 243 -4.32 8.98 14.07
N PHE A 244 -4.20 8.39 12.89
CA PHE A 244 -3.04 8.59 12.00
C PHE A 244 -3.14 9.89 11.20
N LEU A 245 -4.35 10.37 10.89
CA LEU A 245 -4.55 11.69 10.29
C LEU A 245 -4.21 12.81 11.26
N SER A 246 -4.58 12.68 12.55
CA SER A 246 -4.29 13.71 13.56
C SER A 246 -2.78 13.88 13.80
N ILE A 247 -1.99 12.82 13.68
CA ILE A 247 -0.53 12.88 13.74
C ILE A 247 0.04 13.70 12.58
N THR A 248 -0.61 13.67 11.41
CA THR A 248 -0.20 14.44 10.23
C THR A 248 -0.70 15.88 10.21
N GLN A 249 -1.56 16.28 11.16
CA GLN A 249 -2.13 17.66 11.23
C GLN A 249 -1.57 18.52 12.39
N THR A 250 -0.68 17.97 13.22
CA THR A 250 -0.27 18.62 14.49
C THR A 250 1.09 19.34 14.45
N GLU A 251 1.59 19.78 13.29
CA GLU A 251 2.74 20.70 13.23
C GLU A 251 2.46 21.92 12.35
#